data_3b18a05017c5b49235f01e7620a3c33e
#
_entry.id   3b18a05017c5b49235f01e7620a3c33e
#
_cell.length_a   1.000
_cell.length_b   1.000
_cell.length_c   1.000
_cell.angle_alpha   90.00
_cell.angle_beta   90.00
_cell.angle_gamma   90.00
#
_symmetry.space_group_name_H-M   'P 1'
#
loop_
_entity.id
_entity.type
_entity.pdbx_description
1 polymer ?
#
loop_
_entity_poly.entity_id
_entity_poly.type
_entity_poly.pdbx_seq_one_letter_code
_entity_poly.pdbx_strand_id
1 'polypeptide(L)'
;IDAVKQIRYTTSHPRDMDDDLIRAHGDIKKLMPFLHLPVQSGPDKILKAMNRKHTADRYRDIVADLRKVRPDLVFSSDFIVGFPGETDQDHEDTMQLIRDVVFASAYSFKYSARPGTPAANMTNLVREDVKSARLTELQELIAAQYLDFNKSCVGTTTQVLFERKGRRDGQLQGRTPFYQAINVQANERLIGEIVDVIVTEATANALVGEVKTSESILKSA
;
A
#
# COMPACT_ATOMS: atom_id res chain seq x y z
N ILE A 1 9.85 24.54 -0.53
CA ILE A 1 10.94 24.21 -1.46
C ILE A 1 10.30 24.03 -2.84
N ASP A 2 10.47 25.00 -3.74
CA ASP A 2 9.74 25.05 -5.01
C ASP A 2 10.19 23.96 -6.00
N ALA A 3 11.45 23.58 -5.96
CA ALA A 3 12.01 22.53 -6.82
C ALA A 3 11.47 21.13 -6.54
N VAL A 4 10.97 20.84 -5.32
CA VAL A 4 10.39 19.53 -4.98
C VAL A 4 8.98 19.44 -5.56
N LYS A 5 8.74 18.44 -6.40
CA LYS A 5 7.44 18.20 -7.05
C LYS A 5 6.57 17.17 -6.34
N GLN A 6 7.19 16.13 -5.80
CA GLN A 6 6.51 15.05 -5.09
C GLN A 6 7.25 14.72 -3.80
N ILE A 7 6.50 14.49 -2.73
CA ILE A 7 7.02 14.06 -1.43
C ILE A 7 6.36 12.72 -1.10
N ARG A 8 7.19 11.75 -0.76
CA ARG A 8 6.77 10.47 -0.19
C ARG A 8 7.54 10.24 1.09
N TYR A 9 6.90 9.66 2.06
CA TYR A 9 7.55 9.26 3.29
C TYR A 9 6.96 7.94 3.78
N THR A 10 7.66 7.27 4.67
CA THR A 10 7.23 6.03 5.30
C THR A 10 7.09 6.29 6.78
N THR A 11 5.93 6.01 7.34
CA THR A 11 5.74 6.05 8.78
C THR A 11 6.24 4.75 9.40
N SER A 12 6.85 4.86 10.57
CA SER A 12 7.33 3.68 11.30
C SER A 12 6.27 3.11 12.24
N HIS A 13 5.33 3.93 12.75
CA HIS A 13 4.34 3.50 13.73
C HIS A 13 3.04 4.31 13.68
N PRO A 14 1.84 3.67 13.76
CA PRO A 14 0.55 4.38 13.77
C PRO A 14 0.38 5.42 14.87
N ARG A 15 0.99 5.22 16.06
CA ARG A 15 0.92 6.20 17.15
C ARG A 15 1.57 7.54 16.83
N ASP A 16 2.49 7.55 15.85
CA ASP A 16 3.24 8.75 15.46
C ASP A 16 2.45 9.59 14.41
N MET A 17 1.25 9.13 14.02
CA MET A 17 0.30 9.88 13.22
C MET A 17 -0.51 10.82 14.13
N ASP A 18 0.03 11.99 14.36
CA ASP A 18 -0.65 13.06 15.10
C ASP A 18 -1.54 13.92 14.19
N ASP A 19 -2.30 14.82 14.82
CA ASP A 19 -3.25 15.69 14.10
C ASP A 19 -2.56 16.63 13.12
N ASP A 20 -1.31 17.06 13.40
CA ASP A 20 -0.56 17.93 12.52
C ASP A 20 -0.15 17.21 11.25
N LEU A 21 0.30 15.97 11.38
CA LEU A 21 0.67 15.12 10.24
C LEU A 21 -0.58 14.74 9.42
N ILE A 22 -1.71 14.44 10.08
CA ILE A 22 -2.98 14.19 9.39
C ILE A 22 -3.39 15.42 8.58
N ARG A 23 -3.39 16.62 9.17
CA ARG A 23 -3.71 17.86 8.45
C ARG A 23 -2.77 18.13 7.27
N ALA A 24 -1.47 17.84 7.43
CA ALA A 24 -0.49 18.01 6.35
C ALA A 24 -0.85 17.21 5.08
N HIS A 25 -1.50 16.05 5.22
CA HIS A 25 -1.99 15.29 4.05
C HIS A 25 -3.09 16.02 3.27
N GLY A 26 -3.92 16.81 3.93
CA GLY A 26 -4.92 17.65 3.26
C GLY A 26 -4.32 18.93 2.66
N ASP A 27 -3.40 19.57 3.38
CA ASP A 27 -2.89 20.90 3.05
C ASP A 27 -1.76 20.88 2.03
N ILE A 28 -0.91 19.85 2.05
CA ILE A 28 0.31 19.79 1.23
C ILE A 28 0.07 18.97 -0.04
N LYS A 29 -0.29 19.63 -1.13
CA LYS A 29 -0.54 19.00 -2.44
C LYS A 29 0.63 18.16 -2.98
N LYS A 30 1.86 18.49 -2.58
CA LYS A 30 3.07 17.74 -2.98
C LYS A 30 3.22 16.40 -2.24
N LEU A 31 2.52 16.17 -1.12
CA LEU A 31 2.43 14.85 -0.50
C LEU A 31 1.64 13.92 -1.43
N MET A 32 2.24 12.77 -1.76
CA MET A 32 1.55 11.81 -2.62
C MET A 32 0.43 11.09 -1.86
N PRO A 33 -0.65 10.71 -2.55
CA PRO A 33 -1.82 10.07 -1.94
C PRO A 33 -1.59 8.56 -1.67
N PHE A 34 -0.45 8.24 -1.12
CA PHE A 34 -0.05 6.89 -0.73
C PHE A 34 0.70 6.95 0.59
N LEU A 35 0.21 6.23 1.59
CA LEU A 35 0.82 6.15 2.90
C LEU A 35 1.09 4.71 3.30
N HIS A 36 2.34 4.40 3.60
CA HIS A 36 2.70 3.13 4.22
C HIS A 36 2.59 3.26 5.74
N LEU A 37 1.59 2.57 6.33
CA LEU A 37 1.26 2.62 7.75
C LEU A 37 1.17 1.19 8.33
N PRO A 38 2.28 0.62 8.83
CA PRO A 38 2.35 -0.76 9.29
C PRO A 38 1.51 -1.02 10.54
N VAL A 39 0.45 -1.83 10.43
CA VAL A 39 -0.39 -2.24 11.56
C VAL A 39 0.13 -3.51 12.24
N GLN A 40 0.62 -4.45 11.49
CA GLN A 40 1.20 -5.76 11.84
C GLN A 40 0.16 -6.86 12.11
N SER A 41 -0.96 -6.59 12.79
CA SER A 41 -2.01 -7.56 13.14
C SER A 41 -3.33 -6.84 13.42
N GLY A 42 -4.46 -7.55 13.39
CA GLY A 42 -5.78 -7.01 13.70
C GLY A 42 -6.11 -6.99 15.20
N PRO A 43 -6.00 -8.12 15.93
CA PRO A 43 -6.45 -8.19 17.31
C PRO A 43 -5.51 -7.49 18.30
N ASP A 44 -6.08 -6.70 19.21
CA ASP A 44 -5.34 -5.94 20.22
C ASP A 44 -4.44 -6.80 21.11
N LYS A 45 -4.87 -8.02 21.40
CA LYS A 45 -4.09 -8.97 22.19
C LYS A 45 -2.76 -9.30 21.50
N ILE A 46 -2.76 -9.49 20.19
CA ILE A 46 -1.56 -9.78 19.41
C ILE A 46 -0.72 -8.51 19.24
N LEU A 47 -1.36 -7.37 18.94
CA LEU A 47 -0.68 -6.07 18.89
C LEU A 47 0.07 -5.78 20.19
N LYS A 48 -0.57 -6.02 21.35
CA LYS A 48 0.06 -5.85 22.67
C LYS A 48 1.24 -6.82 22.87
N ALA A 49 1.10 -8.09 22.46
CA ALA A 49 2.16 -9.09 22.55
C ALA A 49 3.36 -8.75 21.61
N MET A 50 3.10 -8.10 20.48
CA MET A 50 4.13 -7.52 19.59
C MET A 50 4.72 -6.21 20.11
N ASN A 51 4.32 -5.77 21.32
CA ASN A 51 4.71 -4.46 21.91
C ASN A 51 4.27 -3.25 21.05
N ARG A 52 3.20 -3.38 20.28
CA ARG A 52 2.61 -2.25 19.55
C ARG A 52 1.84 -1.35 20.53
N LYS A 53 1.90 -0.05 20.32
CA LYS A 53 1.33 0.98 21.20
C LYS A 53 0.04 1.58 20.66
N HIS A 54 -0.67 0.83 19.83
CA HIS A 54 -1.98 1.18 19.27
C HIS A 54 -2.90 -0.02 19.30
N THR A 55 -4.21 0.24 19.19
CA THR A 55 -5.28 -0.75 19.02
C THR A 55 -5.75 -0.79 17.57
N ALA A 56 -6.50 -1.82 17.20
CA ALA A 56 -7.14 -1.92 15.89
C ALA A 56 -8.13 -0.76 15.65
N ASP A 57 -8.90 -0.39 16.66
CA ASP A 57 -9.85 0.73 16.56
C ASP A 57 -9.12 2.06 16.37
N ARG A 58 -8.06 2.33 17.13
CA ARG A 58 -7.25 3.53 16.91
C ARG A 58 -6.64 3.57 15.51
N TYR A 59 -6.26 2.42 14.96
CA TYR A 59 -5.77 2.35 13.58
C TYR A 59 -6.87 2.71 12.57
N ARG A 60 -8.09 2.18 12.76
CA ARG A 60 -9.25 2.54 11.93
C ARG A 60 -9.59 4.02 12.00
N ASP A 61 -9.54 4.61 13.21
CA ASP A 61 -9.76 6.05 13.41
C ASP A 61 -8.76 6.90 12.63
N ILE A 62 -7.46 6.57 12.71
CA ILE A 62 -6.40 7.25 11.95
C ILE A 62 -6.67 7.18 10.44
N VAL A 63 -7.03 6.01 9.92
CA VAL A 63 -7.39 5.83 8.51
C VAL A 63 -8.59 6.67 8.13
N ALA A 64 -9.63 6.70 8.97
CA ALA A 64 -10.83 7.50 8.76
C ALA A 64 -10.52 9.01 8.76
N ASP A 65 -9.71 9.48 9.70
CA ASP A 65 -9.31 10.89 9.79
C ASP A 65 -8.46 11.32 8.60
N LEU A 66 -7.52 10.49 8.17
CA LEU A 66 -6.73 10.72 6.96
C LEU A 66 -7.61 10.78 5.70
N ARG A 67 -8.59 9.89 5.56
CA ARG A 67 -9.54 9.91 4.43
C ARG A 67 -10.50 11.11 4.45
N LYS A 68 -10.80 11.68 5.62
CA LYS A 68 -11.59 12.94 5.71
C LYS A 68 -10.83 14.11 5.11
N VAL A 69 -9.54 14.24 5.38
CA VAL A 69 -8.71 15.35 4.87
C VAL A 69 -8.18 15.08 3.45
N ARG A 70 -8.03 13.80 3.08
CA ARG A 70 -7.57 13.38 1.76
C ARG A 70 -8.31 12.13 1.27
N PRO A 71 -9.48 12.30 0.62
CA PRO A 71 -10.34 11.18 0.22
C PRO A 71 -9.71 10.19 -0.77
N ASP A 72 -8.73 10.63 -1.57
CA ASP A 72 -7.99 9.80 -2.52
C ASP A 72 -6.81 9.06 -1.89
N LEU A 73 -6.55 9.22 -0.59
CA LEU A 73 -5.42 8.57 0.08
C LEU A 73 -5.61 7.05 0.13
N VAL A 74 -4.61 6.33 -0.38
CA VAL A 74 -4.54 4.87 -0.30
C VAL A 74 -3.45 4.43 0.67
N PHE A 75 -3.65 3.25 1.25
CA PHE A 75 -2.79 2.74 2.30
C PHE A 75 -2.04 1.49 1.86
N SER A 76 -0.83 1.35 2.36
CA SER A 76 -0.14 0.07 2.42
C SER A 76 0.24 -0.25 3.86
N SER A 77 0.47 -1.54 4.14
CA SER A 77 0.78 -2.00 5.49
C SER A 77 1.70 -3.21 5.48
N ASP A 78 2.15 -3.60 6.67
CA ASP A 78 2.80 -4.88 6.92
C ASP A 78 1.90 -5.74 7.79
N PHE A 79 1.92 -7.06 7.55
CA PHE A 79 1.20 -8.06 8.33
C PHE A 79 2.11 -9.22 8.70
N ILE A 80 1.98 -9.70 9.95
CA ILE A 80 2.65 -10.89 10.44
C ILE A 80 1.57 -11.88 10.87
N VAL A 81 1.52 -13.04 10.24
CA VAL A 81 0.61 -14.13 10.61
C VAL A 81 1.33 -15.19 11.43
N GLY A 82 0.59 -15.88 12.28
CA GLY A 82 1.12 -16.97 13.10
C GLY A 82 2.05 -16.50 14.21
N PHE A 83 1.83 -15.31 14.75
CA PHE A 83 2.51 -14.85 15.96
C PHE A 83 2.19 -15.82 17.12
N PRO A 84 3.14 -16.09 18.05
CA PRO A 84 2.89 -16.99 19.16
C PRO A 84 1.60 -16.63 19.93
N GLY A 85 0.69 -17.61 20.07
CA GLY A 85 -0.60 -17.42 20.71
C GLY A 85 -1.72 -16.89 19.84
N GLU A 86 -1.49 -16.66 18.54
CA GLU A 86 -2.53 -16.30 17.58
C GLU A 86 -3.50 -17.45 17.36
N THR A 87 -4.78 -17.22 17.61
CA THR A 87 -5.88 -18.18 17.38
C THR A 87 -6.49 -17.97 16.00
N ASP A 88 -7.45 -18.84 15.60
CA ASP A 88 -8.18 -18.65 14.33
C ASP A 88 -9.04 -17.38 14.38
N GLN A 89 -9.63 -17.05 15.54
CA GLN A 89 -10.35 -15.79 15.69
C GLN A 89 -9.44 -14.57 15.54
N ASP A 90 -8.22 -14.61 16.07
CA ASP A 90 -7.24 -13.52 15.91
C ASP A 90 -6.84 -13.33 14.44
N HIS A 91 -6.73 -14.42 13.69
CA HIS A 91 -6.51 -14.36 12.26
C HIS A 91 -7.71 -13.73 11.54
N GLU A 92 -8.94 -14.14 11.85
CA GLU A 92 -10.15 -13.55 11.27
C GLU A 92 -10.28 -12.06 11.62
N ASP A 93 -9.96 -11.64 12.83
CA ASP A 93 -9.93 -10.23 13.21
C ASP A 93 -8.92 -9.42 12.36
N THR A 94 -7.79 -10.05 11.99
CA THR A 94 -6.82 -9.45 11.06
C THR A 94 -7.39 -9.36 9.64
N MET A 95 -8.04 -10.41 9.16
CA MET A 95 -8.71 -10.43 7.86
C MET A 95 -9.82 -9.38 7.79
N GLN A 96 -10.58 -9.22 8.89
CA GLN A 96 -11.62 -8.20 8.97
C GLN A 96 -11.05 -6.78 8.93
N LEU A 97 -9.95 -6.52 9.63
CA LEU A 97 -9.26 -5.23 9.53
C LEU A 97 -8.81 -4.92 8.08
N ILE A 98 -8.31 -5.92 7.36
CA ILE A 98 -7.92 -5.77 5.95
C ILE A 98 -9.14 -5.41 5.09
N ARG A 99 -10.29 -6.06 5.32
CA ARG A 99 -11.55 -5.75 4.60
C ARG A 99 -12.05 -4.33 4.91
N ASP A 100 -11.96 -3.89 6.18
CA ASP A 100 -12.43 -2.57 6.61
C ASP A 100 -11.58 -1.44 6.03
N VAL A 101 -10.27 -1.62 6.01
CA VAL A 101 -9.32 -0.57 5.58
C VAL A 101 -9.19 -0.53 4.06
N VAL A 102 -9.24 -1.65 3.37
CA VAL A 102 -8.99 -1.77 1.92
C VAL A 102 -7.62 -1.21 1.54
N PHE A 103 -6.61 -2.08 1.58
CA PHE A 103 -5.24 -1.70 1.29
C PHE A 103 -4.95 -1.75 -0.22
N ALA A 104 -4.24 -0.74 -0.71
CA ALA A 104 -3.73 -0.72 -2.09
C ALA A 104 -2.54 -1.67 -2.29
N SER A 105 -1.84 -2.01 -1.22
CA SER A 105 -0.78 -3.04 -1.21
C SER A 105 -0.46 -3.42 0.23
N ALA A 106 0.14 -4.59 0.44
CA ALA A 106 0.71 -4.94 1.73
C ALA A 106 1.88 -5.91 1.58
N TYR A 107 2.79 -5.85 2.55
CA TYR A 107 3.78 -6.89 2.76
C TYR A 107 3.29 -7.82 3.86
N SER A 108 3.47 -9.12 3.67
CA SER A 108 2.97 -10.11 4.60
C SER A 108 4.00 -11.22 4.85
N PHE A 109 4.12 -11.62 6.09
CA PHE A 109 5.17 -12.53 6.54
C PHE A 109 4.61 -13.53 7.53
N LYS A 110 5.13 -14.75 7.51
CA LYS A 110 4.98 -15.65 8.65
C LYS A 110 5.85 -15.17 9.81
N TYR A 111 5.34 -15.27 11.02
CA TYR A 111 6.18 -15.02 12.19
C TYR A 111 7.43 -15.89 12.15
N SER A 112 8.56 -15.27 12.37
CA SER A 112 9.87 -15.90 12.54
C SER A 112 10.51 -15.38 13.82
N ALA A 113 10.93 -16.29 14.70
CA ALA A 113 11.54 -15.94 15.97
C ALA A 113 12.86 -15.20 15.73
N ARG A 114 13.00 -14.04 16.38
CA ARG A 114 14.24 -13.26 16.35
C ARG A 114 14.95 -13.37 17.69
N PRO A 115 16.22 -13.83 17.73
CA PRO A 115 16.98 -13.91 18.97
C PRO A 115 16.95 -12.58 19.74
N GLY A 116 16.81 -12.67 21.07
CA GLY A 116 16.77 -11.48 21.94
C GLY A 116 15.41 -10.80 22.07
N THR A 117 14.37 -11.27 21.37
CA THR A 117 13.02 -10.72 21.54
C THR A 117 12.22 -11.56 22.55
N PRO A 118 11.30 -10.96 23.35
CA PRO A 118 10.40 -11.72 24.24
C PRO A 118 9.61 -12.78 23.51
N ALA A 119 9.16 -12.52 22.29
CA ALA A 119 8.40 -13.45 21.47
C ALA A 119 9.17 -14.73 21.11
N ALA A 120 10.51 -14.67 21.03
CA ALA A 120 11.34 -15.84 20.75
C ALA A 120 11.30 -16.89 21.87
N ASN A 121 10.93 -16.49 23.09
CA ASN A 121 10.84 -17.37 24.27
C ASN A 121 9.40 -17.86 24.53
N MET A 122 8.43 -17.48 23.71
CA MET A 122 7.04 -17.96 23.85
C MET A 122 6.92 -19.40 23.39
N THR A 123 6.13 -20.20 24.15
CA THR A 123 5.96 -21.64 23.91
C THR A 123 4.71 -22.00 23.13
N ASN A 124 3.74 -21.10 23.04
CA ASN A 124 2.46 -21.30 22.34
C ASN A 124 2.60 -20.99 20.84
N LEU A 125 3.52 -21.68 20.18
CA LEU A 125 3.82 -21.49 18.77
C LEU A 125 2.68 -22.00 17.88
N VAL A 126 2.36 -21.23 16.84
CA VAL A 126 1.44 -21.67 15.78
C VAL A 126 2.18 -22.65 14.86
N ARG A 127 1.50 -23.73 14.48
CA ARG A 127 2.07 -24.76 13.57
C ARG A 127 2.39 -24.14 12.20
N GLU A 128 3.42 -24.66 11.54
CA GLU A 128 3.92 -24.11 10.29
C GLU A 128 2.93 -24.24 9.11
N ASP A 129 2.16 -25.34 9.08
CA ASP A 129 1.10 -25.54 8.10
C ASP A 129 -0.04 -24.50 8.27
N VAL A 130 -0.41 -24.19 9.52
CA VAL A 130 -1.40 -23.15 9.84
C VAL A 130 -0.90 -21.77 9.45
N LYS A 131 0.36 -21.44 9.77
CA LYS A 131 0.95 -20.15 9.32
C LYS A 131 0.94 -20.00 7.80
N SER A 132 1.25 -21.10 7.08
CA SER A 132 1.27 -21.11 5.63
C SER A 132 -0.13 -20.88 5.05
N ALA A 133 -1.14 -21.56 5.59
CA ALA A 133 -2.53 -21.39 5.18
C ALA A 133 -3.02 -19.95 5.41
N ARG A 134 -2.79 -19.40 6.62
CA ARG A 134 -3.14 -18.01 6.97
C ARG A 134 -2.44 -16.98 6.08
N LEU A 135 -1.16 -17.21 5.77
CA LEU A 135 -0.43 -16.32 4.88
C LEU A 135 -1.02 -16.32 3.46
N THR A 136 -1.36 -17.50 2.93
CA THR A 136 -1.98 -17.63 1.61
C THR A 136 -3.31 -16.89 1.56
N GLU A 137 -4.19 -17.13 2.52
CA GLU A 137 -5.51 -16.48 2.62
C GLU A 137 -5.39 -14.94 2.67
N LEU A 138 -4.47 -14.44 3.50
CA LEU A 138 -4.22 -13.01 3.61
C LEU A 138 -3.68 -12.42 2.29
N GLN A 139 -2.75 -13.11 1.64
CA GLN A 139 -2.19 -12.68 0.37
C GLN A 139 -3.24 -12.65 -0.75
N GLU A 140 -4.14 -13.61 -0.79
CA GLU A 140 -5.25 -13.66 -1.75
C GLU A 140 -6.19 -12.46 -1.58
N LEU A 141 -6.56 -12.12 -0.34
CA LEU A 141 -7.39 -10.95 -0.05
C LEU A 141 -6.71 -9.64 -0.48
N ILE A 142 -5.44 -9.46 -0.13
CA ILE A 142 -4.67 -8.26 -0.52
C ILE A 142 -4.51 -8.18 -2.04
N ALA A 143 -4.24 -9.31 -2.70
CA ALA A 143 -4.11 -9.35 -4.16
C ALA A 143 -5.42 -8.97 -4.87
N ALA A 144 -6.56 -9.42 -4.33
CA ALA A 144 -7.87 -9.05 -4.85
C ALA A 144 -8.12 -7.53 -4.70
N GLN A 145 -7.88 -6.96 -3.51
CA GLN A 145 -8.02 -5.51 -3.27
C GLN A 145 -7.10 -4.69 -4.18
N TYR A 146 -5.85 -5.11 -4.34
CA TYR A 146 -4.89 -4.44 -5.23
C TYR A 146 -5.33 -4.48 -6.70
N LEU A 147 -5.81 -5.63 -7.17
CA LEU A 147 -6.30 -5.77 -8.53
C LEU A 147 -7.54 -4.90 -8.78
N ASP A 148 -8.48 -4.86 -7.84
CA ASP A 148 -9.68 -4.02 -7.94
C ASP A 148 -9.32 -2.53 -7.95
N PHE A 149 -8.37 -2.12 -7.12
CA PHE A 149 -7.83 -0.76 -7.15
C PHE A 149 -7.15 -0.45 -8.51
N ASN A 150 -6.33 -1.36 -9.04
CA ASN A 150 -5.70 -1.18 -10.35
C ASN A 150 -6.75 -1.07 -11.46
N LYS A 151 -7.78 -1.91 -11.46
CA LYS A 151 -8.88 -1.86 -12.42
C LYS A 151 -9.65 -0.54 -12.38
N SER A 152 -9.87 0.03 -11.19
CA SER A 152 -10.55 1.31 -11.04
C SER A 152 -9.78 2.49 -11.65
N CYS A 153 -8.48 2.33 -11.89
CA CYS A 153 -7.64 3.34 -12.53
C CYS A 153 -7.76 3.32 -14.07
N VAL A 154 -8.28 2.25 -14.68
CA VAL A 154 -8.37 2.12 -16.14
C VAL A 154 -9.29 3.20 -16.72
N GLY A 155 -8.86 3.85 -17.80
CA GLY A 155 -9.54 4.97 -18.44
C GLY A 155 -9.25 6.34 -17.79
N THR A 156 -8.58 6.39 -16.65
CA THR A 156 -8.20 7.64 -15.99
C THR A 156 -6.88 8.19 -16.50
N THR A 157 -6.69 9.51 -16.37
CA THR A 157 -5.40 10.17 -16.58
C THR A 157 -4.68 10.30 -15.22
N THR A 158 -3.42 9.91 -15.17
CA THR A 158 -2.59 10.01 -13.96
C THR A 158 -1.21 10.56 -14.28
N GLN A 159 -0.58 11.25 -13.34
CA GLN A 159 0.82 11.66 -13.45
C GLN A 159 1.73 10.47 -13.18
N VAL A 160 2.75 10.28 -14.01
CA VAL A 160 3.72 9.21 -13.87
C VAL A 160 5.13 9.79 -13.84
N LEU A 161 5.86 9.50 -12.78
CA LEU A 161 7.30 9.71 -12.74
C LEU A 161 7.97 8.51 -13.41
N PHE A 162 8.57 8.70 -14.58
CA PHE A 162 9.34 7.64 -15.23
C PHE A 162 10.69 7.48 -14.57
N GLU A 163 10.99 6.26 -14.11
CA GLU A 163 12.17 5.98 -13.30
C GLU A 163 13.26 5.25 -14.10
N ARG A 164 12.87 4.42 -15.06
CA ARG A 164 13.79 3.53 -15.78
C ARG A 164 13.18 2.95 -17.04
N LYS A 165 14.02 2.27 -17.83
CA LYS A 165 13.57 1.39 -18.92
C LYS A 165 12.76 0.21 -18.38
N GLY A 166 11.71 -0.14 -19.12
CA GLY A 166 10.92 -1.34 -18.86
C GLY A 166 11.61 -2.61 -19.38
N ARG A 167 10.87 -3.72 -19.36
CA ARG A 167 11.40 -5.02 -19.81
C ARG A 167 11.39 -5.21 -21.33
N ARG A 168 10.50 -4.48 -22.03
CA ARG A 168 10.35 -4.56 -23.49
C ARG A 168 11.09 -3.40 -24.13
N ASP A 169 11.49 -3.57 -25.39
CA ASP A 169 12.11 -2.49 -26.16
C ASP A 169 11.17 -1.29 -26.31
N GLY A 170 11.72 -0.07 -26.17
CA GLY A 170 10.95 1.18 -26.17
C GLY A 170 10.00 1.39 -24.98
N GLN A 171 9.95 0.46 -24.00
CA GLN A 171 9.11 0.56 -22.83
C GLN A 171 9.82 1.30 -21.69
N LEU A 172 9.11 2.22 -21.04
CA LEU A 172 9.51 2.82 -19.78
C LEU A 172 8.66 2.28 -18.63
N GLN A 173 9.25 2.24 -17.44
CA GLN A 173 8.56 1.95 -16.19
C GLN A 173 8.63 3.17 -15.29
N GLY A 174 7.48 3.51 -14.70
CA GLY A 174 7.34 4.63 -13.77
C GLY A 174 6.46 4.28 -12.57
N ARG A 175 6.19 5.30 -11.77
CA ARG A 175 5.30 5.24 -10.60
C ARG A 175 4.20 6.28 -10.70
N THR A 176 2.97 5.83 -10.43
CA THR A 176 1.82 6.73 -10.24
C THR A 176 1.93 7.46 -8.89
N PRO A 177 1.11 8.49 -8.63
CA PRO A 177 1.00 9.10 -7.30
C PRO A 177 0.67 8.09 -6.20
N PHE A 178 -0.06 7.02 -6.51
CA PHE A 178 -0.42 5.91 -5.60
C PHE A 178 0.66 4.83 -5.48
N TYR A 179 1.87 5.09 -5.99
CA TYR A 179 3.01 4.17 -5.95
C TYR A 179 2.86 2.89 -6.79
N GLN A 180 1.81 2.78 -7.58
CA GLN A 180 1.64 1.65 -8.51
C GLN A 180 2.73 1.70 -9.59
N ALA A 181 3.25 0.53 -9.96
CA ALA A 181 4.10 0.41 -11.15
C ALA A 181 3.23 0.60 -12.40
N ILE A 182 3.73 1.35 -13.36
CA ILE A 182 3.09 1.51 -14.67
C ILE A 182 4.13 1.37 -15.77
N ASN A 183 3.76 0.65 -16.83
CA ASN A 183 4.58 0.42 -18.01
C ASN A 183 3.96 1.17 -19.19
N VAL A 184 4.78 1.94 -19.89
CA VAL A 184 4.35 2.80 -20.99
C VAL A 184 5.33 2.70 -22.15
N GLN A 185 4.83 2.60 -23.38
CA GLN A 185 5.66 2.70 -24.56
C GLN A 185 5.99 4.20 -24.80
N ALA A 186 7.25 4.57 -24.59
CA ALA A 186 7.64 5.98 -24.61
C ALA A 186 9.15 6.18 -24.87
N ASN A 187 9.52 7.39 -25.29
CA ASN A 187 10.91 7.75 -25.55
C ASN A 187 11.72 7.86 -24.24
N GLU A 188 12.93 7.33 -24.21
CA GLU A 188 13.84 7.32 -23.06
C GLU A 188 14.14 8.69 -22.46
N ARG A 189 14.04 9.77 -23.25
CA ARG A 189 14.22 11.15 -22.76
C ARG A 189 13.25 11.55 -21.64
N LEU A 190 12.17 10.77 -21.45
CA LEU A 190 11.18 11.01 -20.38
C LEU A 190 11.60 10.40 -19.03
N ILE A 191 12.70 9.67 -18.94
CA ILE A 191 13.22 9.17 -17.67
C ILE A 191 13.61 10.37 -16.79
N GLY A 192 13.10 10.42 -15.56
CA GLY A 192 13.23 11.53 -14.61
C GLY A 192 12.13 12.59 -14.72
N GLU A 193 11.28 12.51 -15.74
CA GLU A 193 10.17 13.45 -15.94
C GLU A 193 8.85 12.93 -15.35
N ILE A 194 7.99 13.86 -14.95
CA ILE A 194 6.60 13.60 -14.55
C ILE A 194 5.71 13.93 -15.76
N VAL A 195 5.00 12.93 -16.25
CA VAL A 195 4.22 13.02 -17.49
C VAL A 195 2.80 12.52 -17.25
N ASP A 196 1.82 13.14 -17.87
CA ASP A 196 0.43 12.68 -17.87
C ASP A 196 0.29 11.44 -18.76
N VAL A 197 -0.28 10.38 -18.19
CA VAL A 197 -0.47 9.08 -18.82
C VAL A 197 -1.93 8.66 -18.67
N ILE A 198 -2.53 8.17 -19.75
CA ILE A 198 -3.85 7.51 -19.73
C ILE A 198 -3.60 6.05 -19.39
N VAL A 199 -4.24 5.55 -18.34
CA VAL A 199 -4.19 4.13 -17.96
C VAL A 199 -5.09 3.34 -18.90
N THR A 200 -4.53 2.38 -19.65
CA THR A 200 -5.26 1.59 -20.65
C THR A 200 -5.58 0.19 -20.17
N GLU A 201 -4.76 -0.38 -19.28
CA GLU A 201 -4.93 -1.75 -18.80
C GLU A 201 -4.42 -1.88 -17.36
N ALA A 202 -5.04 -2.79 -16.61
CA ALA A 202 -4.63 -3.22 -15.28
C ALA A 202 -4.22 -4.70 -15.29
N THR A 203 -3.04 -4.98 -14.74
CA THR A 203 -2.55 -6.34 -14.50
C THR A 203 -2.49 -6.62 -13.00
N ALA A 204 -2.22 -7.87 -12.62
CA ALA A 204 -2.08 -8.24 -11.21
C ALA A 204 -0.98 -7.44 -10.47
N ASN A 205 0.06 -6.97 -11.18
CA ASN A 205 1.24 -6.37 -10.54
C ASN A 205 1.59 -4.95 -11.04
N ALA A 206 0.90 -4.46 -12.07
CA ALA A 206 1.22 -3.18 -12.68
C ALA A 206 0.05 -2.67 -13.53
N LEU A 207 0.10 -1.38 -13.84
CA LEU A 207 -0.72 -0.75 -14.86
C LEU A 207 0.03 -0.74 -16.20
N VAL A 208 -0.73 -0.60 -17.29
CA VAL A 208 -0.23 -0.24 -18.61
C VAL A 208 -0.90 1.07 -19.01
N GLY A 209 -0.20 1.90 -19.73
CA GLY A 209 -0.74 3.19 -20.17
C GLY A 209 -0.08 3.74 -21.41
N GLU A 210 -0.60 4.86 -21.85
CA GLU A 210 -0.10 5.64 -22.99
C GLU A 210 0.13 7.08 -22.57
N VAL A 211 1.23 7.69 -23.06
CA VAL A 211 1.49 9.12 -22.84
C VAL A 211 0.32 9.92 -23.40
N LYS A 212 -0.25 10.81 -22.59
CA LYS A 212 -1.32 11.70 -23.05
C LYS A 212 -0.77 12.72 -24.04
N THR A 213 -1.16 12.61 -25.29
CA THR A 213 -0.81 13.54 -26.37
C THR A 213 -2.03 14.35 -26.79
N SER A 214 -1.82 15.43 -27.54
CA SER A 214 -2.94 16.23 -28.10
C SER A 214 -3.89 15.40 -28.96
N GLU A 215 -3.38 14.35 -29.64
CA GLU A 215 -4.17 13.44 -30.47
C GLU A 215 -5.00 12.44 -29.63
N SER A 216 -4.53 12.05 -28.44
CA SER A 216 -5.29 11.15 -27.57
C SER A 216 -6.52 11.83 -26.97
N ILE A 217 -6.53 13.15 -26.86
CA ILE A 217 -7.67 13.94 -26.38
C ILE A 217 -8.83 13.91 -27.41
N LEU A 218 -8.50 13.88 -28.69
CA LEU A 218 -9.51 13.87 -29.76
C LEU A 218 -10.19 12.50 -29.97
N LYS A 219 -9.59 11.42 -29.48
CA LYS A 219 -10.16 10.06 -29.57
C LYS A 219 -11.10 9.70 -28.40
N SER A 220 -11.12 10.50 -27.33
CA SER A 220 -11.93 10.28 -26.13
C SER A 220 -13.13 11.22 -26.00
N ALA A 221 -13.35 12.10 -26.97
CA ALA A 221 -14.52 12.99 -27.12
C ALA A 221 -15.50 12.44 -28.14
#